data_c55ab164c65d7d365ee12e4a71ee1274
#
_entry.id   c55ab164c65d7d365ee12e4a71ee1274
#
_cell.length_a   1.000
_cell.length_b   1.000
_cell.length_c   1.000
_cell.angle_alpha   90.00
_cell.angle_beta   90.00
_cell.angle_gamma   90.00
#
_symmetry.space_group_name_H-M   'P 1'
#
loop_
_entity.id
_entity.type
_entity.pdbx_description
1 polymer ?
#
loop_
_entity_poly.entity_id
_entity_poly.type
_entity_poly.pdbx_seq_one_letter_code
_entity_poly.pdbx_strand_id
1 'polypeptide(L)'
;AVYTYAVLHGFKGISFLAKLCIYLFFGLLVVVLVFGGQGRFIIENGIQSLGKMVQNFIGLATYTDPVRANHFPQDWTIYYWAYWMVWCVAAPFFIGNISKGRTIKQTILGGYVFGVGSTIVSFIVLGNYSLGLQVAGRVDFIAHFKANGDLYDLILNIIQTMPCAPFILILTFVCMIAFYATSFDSIAYT
;
A
#
# COMPACT_ATOMS: atom_id res chain seq x y z
N ALA A 1 -1.24 -16.67 15.87
CA ALA A 1 -0.28 -16.51 16.99
C ALA A 1 0.02 -15.02 17.27
N VAL A 2 0.50 -14.23 16.28
CA VAL A 2 0.90 -12.82 16.50
C VAL A 2 -0.31 -11.95 16.91
N TYR A 3 -1.39 -11.97 16.14
CA TYR A 3 -2.59 -11.19 16.47
C TYR A 3 -3.25 -11.67 17.78
N THR A 4 -3.27 -12.97 18.05
CA THR A 4 -3.81 -13.52 19.29
C THR A 4 -3.07 -12.94 20.50
N TYR A 5 -1.73 -12.88 20.41
CA TYR A 5 -0.91 -12.27 21.46
C TYR A 5 -1.22 -10.78 21.63
N ALA A 6 -1.36 -10.02 20.54
CA ALA A 6 -1.69 -8.59 20.59
C ALA A 6 -3.07 -8.34 21.22
N VAL A 7 -4.09 -9.10 20.81
CA VAL A 7 -5.46 -8.98 21.38
C VAL A 7 -5.51 -9.33 22.86
N LEU A 8 -4.80 -10.38 23.29
CA LEU A 8 -4.74 -10.76 24.70
C LEU A 8 -4.12 -9.67 25.62
N HIS A 9 -3.24 -8.82 25.05
CA HIS A 9 -2.65 -7.67 25.76
C HIS A 9 -3.49 -6.38 25.61
N GLY A 10 -4.67 -6.46 25.00
CA GLY A 10 -5.59 -5.35 24.83
C GLY A 10 -5.02 -4.19 24.01
N PHE A 11 -5.46 -2.97 24.28
CA PHE A 11 -5.03 -1.78 23.53
C PHE A 11 -3.52 -1.57 23.46
N LYS A 12 -2.77 -1.97 24.49
CA LYS A 12 -1.30 -1.83 24.49
C LYS A 12 -0.65 -2.75 23.46
N GLY A 13 -1.14 -3.98 23.33
CA GLY A 13 -0.65 -4.94 22.35
C GLY A 13 -0.97 -4.53 20.91
N ILE A 14 -2.22 -4.11 20.67
CA ILE A 14 -2.66 -3.62 19.35
C ILE A 14 -1.86 -2.37 18.94
N SER A 15 -1.68 -1.41 19.86
CA SER A 15 -0.89 -0.20 19.58
C SER A 15 0.59 -0.51 19.31
N PHE A 16 1.17 -1.48 19.99
CA PHE A 16 2.54 -1.91 19.74
C PHE A 16 2.68 -2.54 18.33
N LEU A 17 1.78 -3.45 17.99
CA LEU A 17 1.79 -4.09 16.67
C LEU A 17 1.60 -3.06 15.54
N ALA A 18 0.68 -2.12 15.71
CA ALA A 18 0.47 -1.04 14.74
C ALA A 18 1.72 -0.16 14.55
N LYS A 19 2.40 0.21 15.63
CA LYS A 19 3.67 0.95 15.55
C LYS A 19 4.75 0.15 14.84
N LEU A 20 4.86 -1.14 15.15
CA LEU A 20 5.82 -2.02 14.49
C LEU A 20 5.57 -2.09 12.99
N CYS A 21 4.31 -2.24 12.56
CA CYS A 21 3.94 -2.21 11.13
C CYS A 21 4.38 -0.91 10.45
N ILE A 22 4.12 0.23 11.08
CA ILE A 22 4.52 1.54 10.54
C ILE A 22 6.03 1.61 10.36
N TYR A 23 6.82 1.24 11.36
CA TYR A 23 8.28 1.29 11.27
C TYR A 23 8.83 0.32 10.22
N LEU A 24 8.31 -0.90 10.16
CA LEU A 24 8.73 -1.88 9.14
C LEU A 24 8.40 -1.39 7.73
N PHE A 25 7.21 -0.84 7.55
CA PHE A 25 6.76 -0.37 6.25
C PHE A 25 7.56 0.84 5.76
N PHE A 26 7.70 1.88 6.59
CA PHE A 26 8.52 3.02 6.23
C PHE A 26 10.00 2.65 6.08
N GLY A 27 10.49 1.73 6.90
CA GLY A 27 11.83 1.15 6.74
C GLY A 27 12.01 0.50 5.37
N LEU A 28 11.04 -0.29 4.92
CA LEU A 28 11.05 -0.89 3.59
C LEU A 28 11.07 0.19 2.49
N LEU A 29 10.23 1.22 2.59
CA LEU A 29 10.21 2.32 1.62
C LEU A 29 11.54 3.06 1.54
N VAL A 30 12.17 3.33 2.69
CA VAL A 30 13.50 3.97 2.74
C VAL A 30 14.55 3.07 2.10
N VAL A 31 14.53 1.78 2.39
CA VAL A 31 15.47 0.81 1.77
C VAL A 31 15.32 0.81 0.25
N VAL A 32 14.09 0.76 -0.28
CA VAL A 32 13.85 0.80 -1.73
C VAL A 32 14.31 2.12 -2.34
N LEU A 33 14.01 3.24 -1.69
CA LEU A 33 14.37 4.57 -2.19
C LEU A 33 15.89 4.79 -2.25
N VAL A 34 16.61 4.37 -1.20
CA VAL A 34 18.06 4.63 -1.05
C VAL A 34 18.88 3.59 -1.81
N PHE A 35 18.55 2.31 -1.64
CA PHE A 35 19.37 1.21 -2.17
C PHE A 35 18.89 0.67 -3.51
N GLY A 36 17.65 1.00 -3.96
CA GLY A 36 17.12 0.54 -5.24
C GLY A 36 17.80 1.13 -6.48
N GLY A 37 18.64 2.16 -6.33
CA GLY A 37 19.36 2.78 -7.44
C GLY A 37 18.51 3.60 -8.42
N GLN A 38 17.23 3.80 -8.11
CA GLN A 38 16.26 4.57 -8.91
C GLN A 38 15.74 5.83 -8.17
N GLY A 39 16.39 6.24 -7.08
CA GLY A 39 15.90 7.28 -6.18
C GLY A 39 15.55 8.59 -6.88
N ARG A 40 16.40 9.05 -7.82
CA ARG A 40 16.15 10.26 -8.62
C ARG A 40 14.86 10.12 -9.45
N PHE A 41 14.72 9.04 -10.20
CA PHE A 41 13.53 8.77 -11.01
C PHE A 41 12.27 8.68 -10.15
N ILE A 42 12.34 8.01 -9.00
CA ILE A 42 11.22 7.85 -8.06
C ILE A 42 10.72 9.22 -7.59
N ILE A 43 11.62 10.12 -7.21
CA ILE A 43 11.26 11.45 -6.72
C ILE A 43 10.71 12.32 -7.84
N GLU A 44 11.42 12.43 -8.97
CA GLU A 44 11.03 13.30 -10.09
C GLU A 44 9.67 12.86 -10.68
N ASN A 45 9.52 11.56 -10.98
CA ASN A 45 8.27 11.03 -11.52
C ASN A 45 7.14 11.03 -10.48
N GLY A 46 7.46 10.84 -9.20
CA GLY A 46 6.50 10.93 -8.11
C GLY A 46 5.87 12.31 -8.00
N ILE A 47 6.68 13.37 -8.00
CA ILE A 47 6.20 14.76 -7.98
C ILE A 47 5.35 15.06 -9.21
N GLN A 48 5.82 14.66 -10.39
CA GLN A 48 5.08 14.84 -11.64
C GLN A 48 3.75 14.11 -11.63
N SER A 49 3.71 12.89 -11.13
CA SER A 49 2.50 12.07 -11.04
C SER A 49 1.47 12.68 -10.10
N LEU A 50 1.91 13.24 -8.96
CA LEU A 50 1.03 13.99 -8.04
C LEU A 50 0.41 15.20 -8.73
N GLY A 51 1.20 16.00 -9.43
CA GLY A 51 0.70 17.15 -10.20
C GLY A 51 -0.35 16.74 -11.23
N LYS A 52 -0.08 15.69 -12.02
CA LYS A 52 -1.03 15.15 -13.00
C LYS A 52 -2.29 14.59 -12.36
N MET A 53 -2.17 13.91 -11.21
CA MET A 53 -3.33 13.37 -10.48
C MET A 53 -4.26 14.51 -10.02
N VAL A 54 -3.70 15.58 -9.45
CA VAL A 54 -4.51 16.75 -9.02
C VAL A 54 -5.13 17.45 -10.22
N GLN A 55 -4.36 17.68 -11.27
CA GLN A 55 -4.84 18.37 -12.49
C GLN A 55 -5.97 17.61 -13.18
N ASN A 56 -5.89 16.27 -13.24
CA ASN A 56 -6.85 15.43 -13.95
C ASN A 56 -7.80 14.68 -13.01
N PHE A 57 -7.92 15.13 -11.76
CA PHE A 57 -8.64 14.42 -10.71
C PHE A 57 -10.06 14.00 -11.12
N ILE A 58 -10.84 14.93 -11.68
CA ILE A 58 -12.22 14.65 -12.08
C ILE A 58 -12.25 13.61 -13.20
N GLY A 59 -11.42 13.77 -14.24
CA GLY A 59 -11.36 12.82 -15.33
C GLY A 59 -10.95 11.41 -14.91
N LEU A 60 -9.98 11.30 -13.99
CA LEU A 60 -9.54 10.01 -13.44
C LEU A 60 -10.60 9.39 -12.53
N ALA A 61 -11.27 10.19 -11.69
CA ALA A 61 -12.30 9.70 -10.77
C ALA A 61 -13.58 9.25 -11.48
N THR A 62 -13.88 9.83 -12.64
CA THR A 62 -15.10 9.51 -13.42
C THR A 62 -14.85 8.59 -14.60
N TYR A 63 -13.60 8.09 -14.76
CA TYR A 63 -13.26 7.18 -15.84
C TYR A 63 -13.92 5.82 -15.64
N THR A 64 -14.78 5.42 -16.59
CA THR A 64 -15.56 4.18 -16.51
C THR A 64 -15.20 3.15 -17.58
N ASP A 65 -14.33 3.49 -18.53
CA ASP A 65 -13.96 2.65 -19.69
C ASP A 65 -15.18 2.06 -20.40
N PRO A 66 -16.06 2.88 -20.98
CA PRO A 66 -17.32 2.42 -21.57
C PRO A 66 -17.12 1.46 -22.74
N VAL A 67 -16.00 1.55 -23.42
CA VAL A 67 -15.62 0.68 -24.56
C VAL A 67 -14.93 -0.60 -24.09
N ARG A 68 -14.61 -0.70 -22.81
CA ARG A 68 -13.88 -1.84 -22.19
C ARG A 68 -12.56 -2.14 -22.88
N ALA A 69 -11.81 -1.08 -23.22
CA ALA A 69 -10.54 -1.22 -23.93
C ALA A 69 -9.44 -1.84 -23.04
N ASN A 70 -9.43 -1.55 -21.76
CA ASN A 70 -8.41 -2.04 -20.82
C ASN A 70 -8.97 -2.69 -19.55
N HIS A 71 -10.27 -2.69 -19.36
CA HIS A 71 -10.99 -3.25 -18.21
C HIS A 71 -10.55 -2.73 -16.82
N PHE A 72 -9.72 -1.70 -16.75
CA PHE A 72 -9.14 -1.20 -15.51
C PHE A 72 -10.20 -0.83 -14.45
N PRO A 73 -11.28 -0.07 -14.76
CA PRO A 73 -12.30 0.24 -13.76
C PRO A 73 -13.05 -0.99 -13.25
N GLN A 74 -13.27 -1.98 -14.12
CA GLN A 74 -13.98 -3.22 -13.77
C GLN A 74 -13.14 -4.07 -12.82
N ASP A 75 -11.83 -4.19 -13.11
CA ASP A 75 -10.93 -5.05 -12.34
C ASP A 75 -10.48 -4.40 -11.03
N TRP A 76 -10.30 -3.07 -11.01
CA TRP A 76 -9.71 -2.36 -9.89
C TRP A 76 -10.67 -1.43 -9.16
N THR A 77 -11.36 -0.53 -9.88
CA THR A 77 -12.22 0.48 -9.23
C THR A 77 -13.41 -0.19 -8.55
N ILE A 78 -14.11 -1.10 -9.25
CA ILE A 78 -15.25 -1.84 -8.69
C ILE A 78 -14.79 -2.74 -7.55
N TYR A 79 -13.67 -3.44 -7.72
CA TYR A 79 -13.10 -4.28 -6.68
C TYR A 79 -12.81 -3.50 -5.39
N TYR A 80 -12.14 -2.34 -5.48
CA TYR A 80 -11.83 -1.54 -4.30
C TYR A 80 -13.07 -0.96 -3.63
N TRP A 81 -14.07 -0.53 -4.39
CA TRP A 81 -15.35 -0.08 -3.84
C TRP A 81 -16.06 -1.23 -3.10
N ALA A 82 -16.15 -2.40 -3.68
CA ALA A 82 -16.76 -3.58 -3.05
C ALA A 82 -16.01 -3.99 -1.78
N TYR A 83 -14.67 -3.99 -1.81
CA TYR A 83 -13.81 -4.27 -0.67
C TYR A 83 -14.08 -3.31 0.50
N TRP A 84 -14.14 -2.01 0.25
CA TRP A 84 -14.42 -1.02 1.29
C TRP A 84 -15.84 -1.09 1.82
N MET A 85 -16.81 -1.49 1.01
CA MET A 85 -18.19 -1.70 1.47
C MET A 85 -18.30 -2.84 2.48
N VAL A 86 -17.50 -3.90 2.35
CA VAL A 86 -17.42 -4.96 3.36
C VAL A 86 -16.95 -4.43 4.71
N TRP A 87 -15.97 -3.50 4.69
CA TRP A 87 -15.41 -2.91 5.90
C TRP A 87 -16.29 -1.83 6.54
N CYS A 88 -17.27 -1.28 5.84
CA CYS A 88 -18.08 -0.16 6.33
C CYS A 88 -18.93 -0.52 7.57
N VAL A 89 -19.15 -1.79 7.85
CA VAL A 89 -19.87 -2.26 9.05
C VAL A 89 -18.94 -2.33 10.26
N ALA A 90 -17.76 -2.93 10.13
CA ALA A 90 -16.83 -3.15 11.24
C ALA A 90 -15.98 -1.91 11.57
N ALA A 91 -15.52 -1.17 10.56
CA ALA A 91 -14.62 -0.04 10.75
C ALA A 91 -15.17 1.07 11.67
N PRO A 92 -16.44 1.49 11.61
CA PRO A 92 -16.96 2.54 12.50
C PRO A 92 -16.88 2.18 13.98
N PHE A 93 -17.15 0.92 14.34
CA PHE A 93 -17.07 0.48 15.74
C PHE A 93 -15.62 0.55 16.26
N PHE A 94 -14.68 0.07 15.46
CA PHE A 94 -13.27 0.16 15.80
C PHE A 94 -12.80 1.60 15.89
N ILE A 95 -13.09 2.45 14.89
CA ILE A 95 -12.73 3.86 14.88
C ILE A 95 -13.34 4.60 16.08
N GLY A 96 -14.61 4.34 16.41
CA GLY A 96 -15.28 4.91 17.58
C GLY A 96 -14.55 4.59 18.88
N ASN A 97 -14.09 3.35 19.04
CA ASN A 97 -13.37 2.92 20.24
C ASN A 97 -11.99 3.56 20.37
N ILE A 98 -11.23 3.68 19.29
CA ILE A 98 -9.86 4.23 19.32
C ILE A 98 -9.82 5.76 19.29
N SER A 99 -10.93 6.42 18.93
CA SER A 99 -11.02 7.89 18.78
C SER A 99 -11.36 8.62 20.07
N LYS A 100 -11.41 7.93 21.20
CA LYS A 100 -11.71 8.53 22.50
C LYS A 100 -10.79 9.73 22.79
N GLY A 101 -11.40 10.87 23.13
CA GLY A 101 -10.69 12.11 23.41
C GLY A 101 -10.33 12.97 22.19
N ARG A 102 -10.75 12.56 20.99
CA ARG A 102 -10.57 13.33 19.75
C ARG A 102 -11.91 13.85 19.23
N THR A 103 -11.88 14.99 18.55
CA THR A 103 -13.06 15.48 17.85
C THR A 103 -13.28 14.70 16.55
N ILE A 104 -14.53 14.67 16.07
CA ILE A 104 -14.88 14.03 14.78
C ILE A 104 -14.01 14.60 13.64
N LYS A 105 -13.85 15.95 13.62
CA LYS A 105 -12.99 16.62 12.64
C LYS A 105 -11.54 16.11 12.67
N GLN A 106 -10.95 15.98 13.85
CA GLN A 106 -9.58 15.48 14.01
C GLN A 106 -9.45 14.03 13.55
N THR A 107 -10.43 13.19 13.84
CA THR A 107 -10.45 11.78 13.43
C THR A 107 -10.53 11.67 11.89
N ILE A 108 -11.46 12.41 11.27
CA ILE A 108 -11.63 12.39 9.81
C ILE A 108 -10.38 12.94 9.11
N LEU A 109 -9.91 14.14 9.50
CA LEU A 109 -8.71 14.71 8.88
C LEU A 109 -7.47 13.85 9.09
N GLY A 110 -7.31 13.25 10.28
CA GLY A 110 -6.23 12.32 10.54
C GLY A 110 -6.28 11.10 9.63
N GLY A 111 -7.44 10.48 9.45
CA GLY A 111 -7.65 9.37 8.53
C GLY A 111 -7.29 9.74 7.08
N TYR A 112 -7.75 10.89 6.59
CA TYR A 112 -7.40 11.34 5.24
C TYR A 112 -5.92 11.66 5.09
N VAL A 113 -5.34 12.48 5.95
CA VAL A 113 -3.94 12.94 5.80
C VAL A 113 -2.98 11.77 5.93
N PHE A 114 -3.11 10.96 6.97
CA PHE A 114 -2.18 9.85 7.19
C PHE A 114 -2.49 8.65 6.32
N GLY A 115 -3.75 8.30 6.11
CA GLY A 115 -4.14 7.16 5.29
C GLY A 115 -3.84 7.40 3.81
N VAL A 116 -4.37 8.46 3.23
CA VAL A 116 -4.13 8.80 1.81
C VAL A 116 -2.66 9.16 1.59
N GLY A 117 -2.04 9.91 2.50
CA GLY A 117 -0.64 10.30 2.40
C GLY A 117 0.29 9.10 2.38
N SER A 118 0.12 8.13 3.30
CA SER A 118 0.95 6.91 3.31
C SER A 118 0.75 6.07 2.05
N THR A 119 -0.48 5.97 1.55
CA THR A 119 -0.79 5.26 0.31
C THR A 119 -0.09 5.92 -0.88
N ILE A 120 -0.18 7.24 -1.02
CA ILE A 120 0.50 7.98 -2.10
C ILE A 120 2.01 7.76 -2.04
N VAL A 121 2.61 7.90 -0.87
CA VAL A 121 4.07 7.69 -0.71
C VAL A 121 4.47 6.27 -1.09
N SER A 122 3.70 5.26 -0.68
CA SER A 122 4.00 3.87 -1.03
C SER A 122 3.91 3.61 -2.54
N PHE A 123 2.86 4.12 -3.20
CA PHE A 123 2.74 3.99 -4.65
C PHE A 123 3.86 4.75 -5.39
N ILE A 124 4.25 5.93 -4.91
CA ILE A 124 5.37 6.67 -5.50
C ILE A 124 6.66 5.86 -5.38
N VAL A 125 6.98 5.33 -4.21
CA VAL A 125 8.26 4.64 -4.02
C VAL A 125 8.28 3.27 -4.69
N LEU A 126 7.31 2.41 -4.39
CA LEU A 126 7.31 1.03 -4.89
C LEU A 126 6.94 0.96 -6.37
N GLY A 127 5.94 1.72 -6.80
CA GLY A 127 5.51 1.73 -8.20
C GLY A 127 6.55 2.33 -9.14
N ASN A 128 7.14 3.45 -8.77
CA ASN A 128 8.16 4.07 -9.61
C ASN A 128 9.51 3.34 -9.59
N TYR A 129 9.77 2.49 -8.61
CA TYR A 129 10.95 1.64 -8.62
C TYR A 129 10.93 0.69 -9.83
N SER A 130 9.87 -0.10 -9.96
CA SER A 130 9.72 -1.05 -11.07
C SER A 130 9.59 -0.33 -12.42
N LEU A 131 8.82 0.76 -12.45
CA LEU A 131 8.67 1.59 -13.65
C LEU A 131 10.01 2.19 -14.11
N GLY A 132 10.84 2.65 -13.18
CA GLY A 132 12.16 3.18 -13.48
C GLY A 132 13.09 2.15 -14.11
N LEU A 133 13.06 0.90 -13.65
CA LEU A 133 13.83 -0.20 -14.25
C LEU A 133 13.33 -0.56 -15.64
N GLN A 134 12.00 -0.58 -15.83
CA GLN A 134 11.38 -0.85 -17.12
C GLN A 134 11.76 0.24 -18.16
N VAL A 135 11.62 1.51 -17.79
CA VAL A 135 11.93 2.65 -18.66
C VAL A 135 13.43 2.73 -18.98
N ALA A 136 14.28 2.38 -18.02
CA ALA A 136 15.73 2.30 -18.24
C ALA A 136 16.15 1.10 -19.10
N GLY A 137 15.24 0.23 -19.51
CA GLY A 137 15.51 -0.97 -20.30
C GLY A 137 16.36 -2.02 -19.58
N ARG A 138 16.44 -1.95 -18.25
CA ARG A 138 17.22 -2.92 -17.46
C ARG A 138 16.53 -4.25 -17.30
N VAL A 139 15.20 -4.24 -17.20
CA VAL A 139 14.36 -5.43 -17.06
C VAL A 139 13.06 -5.17 -17.81
N ASP A 140 12.56 -6.15 -18.54
CA ASP A 140 11.26 -6.08 -19.21
C ASP A 140 10.20 -6.84 -18.40
N PHE A 141 9.62 -6.15 -17.41
CA PHE A 141 8.56 -6.68 -16.56
C PHE A 141 7.27 -6.94 -17.34
N ILE A 142 7.00 -6.16 -18.39
CA ILE A 142 5.80 -6.31 -19.21
C ILE A 142 5.86 -7.62 -20.02
N ALA A 143 7.00 -7.90 -20.64
CA ALA A 143 7.20 -9.16 -21.36
C ALA A 143 7.13 -10.37 -20.42
N HIS A 144 7.74 -10.25 -19.22
CA HIS A 144 7.71 -11.28 -18.21
C HIS A 144 6.28 -11.58 -17.73
N PHE A 145 5.49 -10.55 -17.45
CA PHE A 145 4.09 -10.71 -17.04
C PHE A 145 3.22 -11.31 -18.14
N LYS A 146 3.42 -10.89 -19.41
CA LYS A 146 2.69 -11.46 -20.54
C LYS A 146 3.01 -12.94 -20.77
N ALA A 147 4.23 -13.37 -20.46
CA ALA A 147 4.65 -14.75 -20.61
C ALA A 147 4.09 -15.67 -19.51
N ASN A 148 4.10 -15.22 -18.25
CA ASN A 148 3.78 -16.04 -17.09
C ASN A 148 2.36 -15.81 -16.55
N GLY A 149 1.80 -14.59 -16.73
CA GLY A 149 0.45 -14.22 -16.26
C GLY A 149 0.28 -14.15 -14.74
N ASP A 150 1.34 -14.37 -13.97
CA ASP A 150 1.31 -14.41 -12.50
C ASP A 150 1.89 -13.12 -11.91
N LEU A 151 1.04 -12.41 -11.13
CA LEU A 151 1.43 -11.21 -10.41
C LEU A 151 2.41 -11.50 -9.26
N TYR A 152 2.32 -12.66 -8.63
CA TYR A 152 3.21 -13.01 -7.53
C TYR A 152 4.63 -13.24 -8.03
N ASP A 153 4.77 -13.92 -9.16
CA ASP A 153 6.05 -14.14 -9.81
C ASP A 153 6.67 -12.81 -10.27
N LEU A 154 5.84 -11.90 -10.79
CA LEU A 154 6.27 -10.54 -11.13
C LEU A 154 6.82 -9.77 -9.91
N ILE A 155 6.15 -9.83 -8.78
CA ILE A 155 6.59 -9.18 -7.53
C ILE A 155 7.91 -9.76 -7.06
N LEU A 156 8.07 -11.08 -7.10
CA LEU A 156 9.32 -11.75 -6.75
C LEU A 156 10.46 -11.31 -7.67
N ASN A 157 10.20 -11.22 -8.97
CA ASN A 157 11.17 -10.74 -9.95
C ASN A 157 11.61 -9.29 -9.65
N ILE A 158 10.65 -8.40 -9.33
CA ILE A 158 10.97 -7.02 -8.94
C ILE A 158 11.86 -7.00 -7.68
N ILE A 159 11.56 -7.79 -6.66
CA ILE A 159 12.39 -7.87 -5.45
C ILE A 159 13.78 -8.40 -5.75
N GLN A 160 13.92 -9.37 -6.62
CA GLN A 160 15.21 -9.96 -7.02
C GLN A 160 16.14 -8.95 -7.72
N THR A 161 15.60 -7.88 -8.31
CA THR A 161 16.43 -6.81 -8.89
C THR A 161 17.10 -5.90 -7.87
N MET A 162 16.68 -5.99 -6.60
CA MET A 162 17.23 -5.14 -5.53
C MET A 162 18.53 -5.71 -4.95
N PRO A 163 19.45 -4.86 -4.49
CA PRO A 163 20.60 -5.32 -3.73
C PRO A 163 20.12 -6.00 -2.42
N CYS A 164 20.75 -7.08 -2.03
CA CYS A 164 20.35 -7.88 -0.86
C CYS A 164 18.90 -8.41 -0.94
N ALA A 165 18.47 -8.86 -2.12
CA ALA A 165 17.13 -9.38 -2.38
C ALA A 165 16.60 -10.36 -1.32
N PRO A 166 17.36 -11.33 -0.78
CA PRO A 166 16.88 -12.22 0.28
C PRO A 166 16.45 -11.47 1.55
N PHE A 167 17.19 -10.43 1.94
CA PHE A 167 16.84 -9.62 3.10
C PHE A 167 15.55 -8.83 2.86
N ILE A 168 15.42 -8.22 1.69
CA ILE A 168 14.22 -7.45 1.30
C ILE A 168 13.00 -8.38 1.21
N LEU A 169 13.18 -9.59 0.70
CA LEU A 169 12.12 -10.60 0.65
C LEU A 169 11.61 -10.95 2.05
N ILE A 170 12.54 -11.23 2.98
CA ILE A 170 12.20 -11.53 4.38
C ILE A 170 11.50 -10.31 5.01
N LEU A 171 12.02 -9.10 4.82
CA LEU A 171 11.42 -7.87 5.34
C LEU A 171 10.00 -7.67 4.81
N THR A 172 9.80 -7.85 3.50
CA THR A 172 8.48 -7.75 2.87
C THR A 172 7.52 -8.80 3.44
N PHE A 173 7.97 -10.03 3.61
CA PHE A 173 7.16 -11.12 4.19
C PHE A 173 6.75 -10.79 5.64
N VAL A 174 7.68 -10.31 6.46
CA VAL A 174 7.40 -9.88 7.83
C VAL A 174 6.41 -8.70 7.84
N CYS A 175 6.57 -7.71 6.96
CA CYS A 175 5.61 -6.63 6.79
C CYS A 175 4.21 -7.15 6.46
N MET A 176 4.09 -8.09 5.51
CA MET A 176 2.79 -8.67 5.12
C MET A 176 2.11 -9.36 6.31
N ILE A 177 2.85 -10.18 7.05
CA ILE A 177 2.31 -10.85 8.26
C ILE A 177 1.84 -9.81 9.28
N ALA A 178 2.63 -8.77 9.53
CA ALA A 178 2.31 -7.73 10.50
C ALA A 178 1.07 -6.93 10.09
N PHE A 179 0.93 -6.56 8.82
CA PHE A 179 -0.26 -5.86 8.31
C PHE A 179 -1.52 -6.72 8.38
N TYR A 180 -1.43 -8.00 7.99
CA TYR A 180 -2.57 -8.91 8.15
C TYR A 180 -2.95 -9.08 9.63
N ALA A 181 -1.98 -9.21 10.52
CA ALA A 181 -2.24 -9.32 11.94
C ALA A 181 -2.98 -8.08 12.50
N THR A 182 -2.60 -6.85 12.10
CA THR A 182 -3.30 -5.63 12.53
C THR A 182 -4.73 -5.53 11.99
N SER A 183 -4.98 -6.04 10.78
CA SER A 183 -6.33 -6.09 10.22
C SER A 183 -7.24 -7.03 11.03
N PHE A 184 -6.74 -8.21 11.41
CA PHE A 184 -7.48 -9.15 12.26
C PHE A 184 -7.66 -8.64 13.68
N ASP A 185 -6.68 -7.93 14.25
CA ASP A 185 -6.79 -7.32 15.57
C ASP A 185 -7.94 -6.32 15.64
N SER A 186 -8.09 -5.48 14.62
CA SER A 186 -9.15 -4.48 14.57
C SER A 186 -10.54 -5.10 14.50
N ILE A 187 -10.71 -6.21 13.77
CA ILE A 187 -11.97 -6.95 13.71
C ILE A 187 -12.24 -7.69 15.03
N ALA A 188 -11.25 -8.35 15.59
CA ALA A 188 -11.40 -9.14 16.82
C ALA A 188 -11.66 -8.30 18.05
N TYR A 189 -11.29 -7.02 18.02
CA TYR A 189 -11.50 -6.06 19.11
C TYR A 189 -12.88 -5.40 19.06
N THR A 190 -13.59 -5.49 17.96
CA THR A 190 -14.93 -4.91 17.77
C THR A 190 -16.00 -5.79 18.35
#